data_666e2acb3e6cfe659ff82f6c81edac3e
#
_entry.id   666e2acb3e6cfe659ff82f6c81edac3e
#
_cell.length_a   1.000
_cell.length_b   1.000
_cell.length_c   1.000
_cell.angle_alpha   90.00
_cell.angle_beta   90.00
_cell.angle_gamma   90.00
#
_symmetry.space_group_name_H-M   'P 1'
#
loop_
_entity.id
_entity.type
_entity.pdbx_description
1 polymer ?
#
loop_
_entity_poly.entity_id
_entity_poly.type
_entity_poly.pdbx_seq_one_letter_code
_entity_poly.pdbx_strand_id
1 'polypeptide(L)'
;MSTKTLALIFSALWSACLYAAPVETLTQTCAQCHGETGVSTKAKIPHLNGQLSDYLEEDIRRIANGTRASTVPDHIPKSWTGEEVMAVADFYAASLGPRPAQTTDAAQVTRGAVWYKKRCADCHPDSGRESKRDAPLMAAQNLEYMKEQTRAFVSGKRKFVFLMDDAFKGLSAADLDGVAHYFASQEQFKK
;
A
#
# COMPACT_ATOMS: atom_id res chain seq x y z
N MET A 1 -53.61 39.70 -42.06
CA MET A 1 -53.54 38.57 -41.11
C MET A 1 -52.09 38.13 -41.03
N SER A 2 -51.40 38.47 -39.94
CA SER A 2 -49.97 38.20 -39.75
C SER A 2 -49.79 37.01 -38.84
N THR A 3 -49.29 35.89 -39.37
CA THR A 3 -48.98 34.64 -38.64
C THR A 3 -47.58 34.77 -38.03
N LYS A 4 -47.52 34.94 -36.70
CA LYS A 4 -46.28 34.89 -35.92
C LYS A 4 -45.91 33.42 -35.67
N THR A 5 -44.84 32.96 -36.35
CA THR A 5 -44.25 31.64 -36.10
C THR A 5 -43.41 31.68 -34.83
N LEU A 6 -43.81 30.97 -33.82
CA LEU A 6 -43.07 30.84 -32.53
C LEU A 6 -42.06 29.71 -32.70
N ALA A 7 -40.76 30.04 -32.74
CA ALA A 7 -39.64 29.07 -32.79
C ALA A 7 -39.36 28.60 -31.35
N LEU A 8 -39.70 27.34 -31.05
CA LEU A 8 -39.29 26.67 -29.83
C LEU A 8 -37.83 26.25 -29.91
N ILE A 9 -36.95 26.93 -29.15
CA ILE A 9 -35.54 26.54 -28.97
C ILE A 9 -35.48 25.42 -27.93
N PHE A 10 -35.28 24.20 -28.40
CA PHE A 10 -35.01 23.04 -27.55
C PHE A 10 -33.54 23.09 -27.12
N SER A 11 -33.28 23.61 -25.88
CA SER A 11 -31.96 23.52 -25.26
C SER A 11 -31.73 22.10 -24.77
N ALA A 12 -30.97 21.31 -25.54
CA ALA A 12 -30.50 20.00 -25.06
C ALA A 12 -29.43 20.23 -23.99
N LEU A 13 -29.80 20.05 -22.75
CA LEU A 13 -28.88 19.94 -21.62
C LEU A 13 -28.10 18.62 -21.78
N TRP A 14 -26.92 18.70 -22.34
CA TRP A 14 -25.97 17.59 -22.36
C TRP A 14 -25.41 17.42 -20.96
N SER A 15 -25.98 16.51 -20.19
CA SER A 15 -25.40 16.06 -18.92
C SER A 15 -24.08 15.36 -19.25
N ALA A 16 -22.96 16.05 -19.04
CA ALA A 16 -21.64 15.42 -19.06
C ALA A 16 -21.60 14.44 -17.86
N CYS A 17 -21.80 13.14 -18.14
CA CYS A 17 -21.44 12.11 -17.21
C CYS A 17 -19.93 12.20 -17.00
N LEU A 18 -19.50 12.63 -15.83
CA LEU A 18 -18.12 12.53 -15.39
C LEU A 18 -17.84 11.03 -15.15
N TYR A 19 -17.37 10.35 -16.19
CA TYR A 19 -16.84 9.00 -16.04
C TYR A 19 -15.52 9.09 -15.28
N ALA A 20 -15.41 8.36 -14.17
CA ALA A 20 -14.12 8.11 -13.53
C ALA A 20 -13.16 7.52 -14.57
N ALA A 21 -11.88 7.90 -14.51
CA ALA A 21 -10.89 7.37 -15.42
C ALA A 21 -10.78 5.84 -15.26
N PRO A 22 -10.57 5.08 -16.35
CA PRO A 22 -10.31 3.65 -16.25
C PRO A 22 -9.14 3.38 -15.29
N VAL A 23 -9.25 2.36 -14.44
CA VAL A 23 -8.25 2.07 -13.41
C VAL A 23 -6.87 1.82 -13.99
N GLU A 24 -6.78 1.27 -15.19
CA GLU A 24 -5.53 1.07 -15.93
C GLU A 24 -4.83 2.40 -16.22
N THR A 25 -5.58 3.47 -16.46
CA THR A 25 -5.03 4.82 -16.66
C THR A 25 -4.50 5.38 -15.34
N LEU A 26 -5.23 5.17 -14.25
CA LEU A 26 -4.83 5.62 -12.89
C LEU A 26 -3.55 4.92 -12.43
N THR A 27 -3.42 3.62 -12.71
CA THR A 27 -2.30 2.79 -12.25
C THR A 27 -1.03 2.93 -13.09
N GLN A 28 -1.08 3.51 -14.29
CA GLN A 28 0.09 3.68 -15.17
C GLN A 28 1.27 4.36 -14.49
N THR A 29 1.02 5.43 -13.74
CA THR A 29 2.08 6.15 -13.02
C THR A 29 2.65 5.30 -11.89
N CYS A 30 1.82 4.56 -11.18
CA CYS A 30 2.21 3.66 -10.09
C CYS A 30 3.09 2.50 -10.62
N ALA A 31 2.74 1.95 -11.77
CA ALA A 31 3.40 0.83 -12.41
C ALA A 31 4.90 1.06 -12.67
N GLN A 32 5.31 2.30 -12.94
CA GLN A 32 6.71 2.66 -13.16
C GLN A 32 7.63 2.32 -11.97
N CYS A 33 7.09 2.31 -10.76
CA CYS A 33 7.82 2.02 -9.55
C CYS A 33 7.35 0.71 -8.90
N HIS A 34 6.05 0.49 -8.84
CA HIS A 34 5.46 -0.65 -8.15
C HIS A 34 5.25 -1.89 -9.06
N GLY A 35 5.49 -1.77 -10.38
CA GLY A 35 5.20 -2.80 -11.37
C GLY A 35 3.72 -2.81 -11.78
N GLU A 36 3.42 -3.31 -12.96
CA GLU A 36 2.07 -3.31 -13.54
C GLU A 36 1.04 -4.03 -12.65
N THR A 37 1.46 -5.13 -12.02
CA THR A 37 0.63 -5.90 -11.10
C THR A 37 0.87 -5.57 -9.63
N GLY A 38 1.66 -4.54 -9.33
CA GLY A 38 2.04 -4.20 -7.96
C GLY A 38 3.22 -5.03 -7.41
N VAL A 39 3.89 -5.83 -8.23
CA VAL A 39 5.12 -6.53 -7.86
C VAL A 39 6.32 -5.69 -8.28
N SER A 40 6.91 -4.96 -7.33
CA SER A 40 8.05 -4.10 -7.61
C SER A 40 9.34 -4.89 -7.78
N THR A 41 10.15 -4.50 -8.76
CA THR A 41 11.54 -4.98 -8.93
C THR A 41 12.56 -4.07 -8.24
N LYS A 42 12.12 -2.98 -7.63
CA LYS A 42 12.97 -1.97 -6.97
C LYS A 42 12.98 -2.24 -5.46
N ALA A 43 14.14 -2.53 -4.90
CA ALA A 43 14.31 -2.99 -3.51
C ALA A 43 13.71 -2.07 -2.42
N LYS A 44 13.63 -0.76 -2.67
CA LYS A 44 13.10 0.23 -1.72
C LYS A 44 11.64 0.61 -1.97
N ILE A 45 11.03 0.06 -3.00
CA ILE A 45 9.65 0.31 -3.38
C ILE A 45 8.80 -0.89 -2.93
N PRO A 46 7.71 -0.67 -2.19
CA PRO A 46 6.91 -1.78 -1.69
C PRO A 46 6.17 -2.52 -2.80
N HIS A 47 5.97 -3.81 -2.59
CA HIS A 47 4.96 -4.56 -3.31
C HIS A 47 3.57 -4.09 -2.84
N LEU A 48 2.66 -3.89 -3.78
CA LEU A 48 1.26 -3.51 -3.52
C LEU A 48 0.30 -4.69 -3.74
N ASN A 49 0.70 -5.64 -4.60
CA ASN A 49 -0.12 -6.78 -5.01
C ASN A 49 -0.60 -7.63 -3.83
N GLY A 50 -1.87 -8.01 -3.86
CA GLY A 50 -2.49 -8.85 -2.84
C GLY A 50 -2.50 -8.24 -1.44
N GLN A 51 -2.27 -6.94 -1.30
CA GLN A 51 -2.44 -6.23 -0.03
C GLN A 51 -3.93 -5.95 0.20
N LEU A 52 -4.33 -5.72 1.44
CA LEU A 52 -5.71 -5.37 1.78
C LEU A 52 -6.12 -4.06 1.09
N SER A 53 -7.30 -4.03 0.47
CA SER A 53 -7.81 -2.83 -0.20
C SER A 53 -7.95 -1.66 0.77
N ASP A 54 -8.59 -1.87 1.92
CA ASP A 54 -8.78 -0.84 2.94
C ASP A 54 -7.46 -0.25 3.44
N TYR A 55 -6.42 -1.10 3.61
CA TYR A 55 -5.09 -0.64 3.99
C TYR A 55 -4.44 0.22 2.89
N LEU A 56 -4.55 -0.20 1.62
CA LEU A 56 -4.02 0.56 0.48
C LEU A 56 -4.74 1.90 0.34
N GLU A 57 -6.07 1.91 0.43
CA GLU A 57 -6.87 3.13 0.37
C GLU A 57 -6.45 4.13 1.44
N GLU A 58 -6.36 3.69 2.69
CA GLU A 58 -5.94 4.54 3.80
C GLU A 58 -4.52 5.07 3.62
N ASP A 59 -3.58 4.24 3.16
CA ASP A 59 -2.21 4.65 2.91
C ASP A 59 -2.09 5.66 1.76
N ILE A 60 -2.83 5.47 0.66
CA ILE A 60 -2.92 6.41 -0.46
C ILE A 60 -3.44 7.76 0.06
N ARG A 61 -4.53 7.76 0.84
CA ARG A 61 -5.09 8.98 1.45
C ARG A 61 -4.11 9.69 2.37
N ARG A 62 -3.37 8.95 3.18
CA ARG A 62 -2.35 9.50 4.09
C ARG A 62 -1.17 10.12 3.35
N ILE A 63 -0.77 9.54 2.22
CA ILE A 63 0.26 10.12 1.37
C ILE A 63 -0.27 11.39 0.69
N ALA A 64 -1.48 11.34 0.13
CA ALA A 64 -2.11 12.47 -0.56
C ALA A 64 -2.29 13.70 0.35
N ASN A 65 -2.66 13.50 1.62
CA ASN A 65 -2.87 14.57 2.60
C ASN A 65 -1.61 14.94 3.40
N GLY A 66 -0.46 14.26 3.15
CA GLY A 66 0.83 14.54 3.79
C GLY A 66 0.98 14.01 5.22
N THR A 67 0.01 13.24 5.76
CA THR A 67 0.13 12.63 7.10
C THR A 67 1.08 11.41 7.10
N ARG A 68 1.32 10.83 5.94
CA ARG A 68 2.39 9.88 5.68
C ARG A 68 3.38 10.48 4.68
N ALA A 69 4.63 10.64 5.09
CA ALA A 69 5.67 11.15 4.21
C ALA A 69 5.94 10.19 3.05
N SER A 70 6.08 10.75 1.85
CA SER A 70 6.60 10.06 0.66
C SER A 70 7.94 10.67 0.25
N THR A 71 8.82 9.84 -0.30
CA THR A 71 10.09 10.30 -0.92
C THR A 71 9.88 10.77 -2.36
N VAL A 72 8.70 10.55 -2.93
CA VAL A 72 8.31 10.97 -4.27
C VAL A 72 7.46 12.24 -4.14
N PRO A 73 7.89 13.38 -4.71
CA PRO A 73 7.07 14.58 -4.76
C PRO A 73 5.77 14.30 -5.52
N ASP A 74 4.67 14.88 -5.06
CA ASP A 74 3.33 14.69 -5.65
C ASP A 74 3.00 13.23 -6.01
N HIS A 75 3.39 12.32 -5.12
CA HIS A 75 3.27 10.87 -5.30
C HIS A 75 1.84 10.45 -5.66
N ILE A 76 0.87 11.02 -4.97
CA ILE A 76 -0.55 10.81 -5.24
C ILE A 76 -1.14 12.13 -5.75
N PRO A 77 -1.80 12.14 -6.92
CA PRO A 77 -2.43 13.35 -7.43
C PRO A 77 -3.51 13.87 -6.46
N LYS A 78 -3.42 15.14 -6.09
CA LYS A 78 -4.41 15.77 -5.20
C LYS A 78 -5.80 15.89 -5.82
N SER A 79 -5.89 15.74 -7.14
CA SER A 79 -7.15 15.76 -7.89
C SER A 79 -7.93 14.46 -7.84
N TRP A 80 -7.32 13.38 -7.33
CA TRP A 80 -8.00 12.09 -7.26
C TRP A 80 -9.20 12.14 -6.32
N THR A 81 -10.33 11.63 -6.82
CA THR A 81 -11.54 11.43 -6.04
C THR A 81 -11.42 10.22 -5.10
N GLY A 82 -12.34 10.11 -4.15
CA GLY A 82 -12.40 8.93 -3.29
C GLY A 82 -12.63 7.63 -4.06
N GLU A 83 -13.41 7.68 -5.14
CA GLU A 83 -13.68 6.53 -6.01
C GLU A 83 -12.43 6.09 -6.78
N GLU A 84 -11.64 7.03 -7.28
CA GLU A 84 -10.36 6.72 -7.96
C GLU A 84 -9.34 6.11 -7.02
N VAL A 85 -9.24 6.61 -5.78
CA VAL A 85 -8.37 6.02 -4.74
C VAL A 85 -8.79 4.58 -4.44
N MET A 86 -10.08 4.35 -4.24
CA MET A 86 -10.64 3.02 -3.98
C MET A 86 -10.40 2.07 -5.17
N ALA A 87 -10.64 2.53 -6.41
CA ALA A 87 -10.40 1.73 -7.61
C ALA A 87 -8.94 1.26 -7.74
N VAL A 88 -7.97 2.14 -7.43
CA VAL A 88 -6.54 1.79 -7.43
C VAL A 88 -6.21 0.81 -6.30
N ALA A 89 -6.76 1.00 -5.12
CA ALA A 89 -6.57 0.09 -3.99
C ALA A 89 -7.11 -1.31 -4.31
N ASP A 90 -8.32 -1.40 -4.84
CA ASP A 90 -8.95 -2.66 -5.25
C ASP A 90 -8.18 -3.37 -6.35
N PHE A 91 -7.68 -2.62 -7.34
CA PHE A 91 -6.87 -3.16 -8.43
C PHE A 91 -5.63 -3.90 -7.89
N TYR A 92 -4.86 -3.27 -7.00
CA TYR A 92 -3.67 -3.91 -6.44
C TYR A 92 -4.01 -5.00 -5.42
N ALA A 93 -5.08 -4.87 -4.67
CA ALA A 93 -5.56 -5.91 -3.76
C ALA A 93 -5.96 -7.19 -4.50
N ALA A 94 -6.61 -7.06 -5.65
CA ALA A 94 -7.00 -8.19 -6.51
C ALA A 94 -5.84 -8.81 -7.30
N SER A 95 -4.69 -8.14 -7.38
CA SER A 95 -3.51 -8.63 -8.11
C SER A 95 -2.78 -9.71 -7.29
N LEU A 96 -2.94 -10.99 -7.65
CA LEU A 96 -2.45 -12.13 -6.87
C LEU A 96 -1.14 -12.76 -7.41
N GLY A 97 -0.32 -12.02 -8.15
CA GLY A 97 0.98 -12.50 -8.64
C GLY A 97 1.96 -12.78 -7.49
N PRO A 98 2.81 -13.82 -7.57
CA PRO A 98 3.77 -14.13 -6.51
C PRO A 98 4.83 -13.04 -6.40
N ARG A 99 5.18 -12.67 -5.18
CA ARG A 99 6.34 -11.83 -4.90
C ARG A 99 7.63 -12.63 -5.06
N PRO A 100 8.70 -12.06 -5.64
CA PRO A 100 9.95 -12.79 -5.82
C PRO A 100 10.61 -13.13 -4.49
N ALA A 101 11.25 -14.30 -4.42
CA ALA A 101 12.12 -14.64 -3.30
C ALA A 101 13.27 -13.65 -3.19
N GLN A 102 13.64 -13.32 -1.95
CA GLN A 102 14.68 -12.33 -1.66
C GLN A 102 15.84 -12.99 -0.91
N THR A 103 17.05 -12.45 -1.12
CA THR A 103 18.20 -12.85 -0.32
C THR A 103 18.06 -12.28 1.09
N THR A 104 18.02 -13.16 2.09
CA THR A 104 17.93 -12.80 3.49
C THR A 104 19.08 -13.44 4.28
N ASP A 105 19.46 -12.82 5.39
CA ASP A 105 20.46 -13.38 6.31
C ASP A 105 19.77 -14.35 7.28
N ALA A 106 20.24 -15.61 7.33
CA ALA A 106 19.63 -16.67 8.13
C ALA A 106 19.69 -16.39 9.65
N ALA A 107 20.74 -15.75 10.14
CA ALA A 107 20.84 -15.37 11.54
C ALA A 107 19.87 -14.27 11.88
N GLN A 108 19.67 -13.30 11.00
CA GLN A 108 18.64 -12.25 11.16
C GLN A 108 17.24 -12.82 11.07
N VAL A 109 16.96 -13.75 10.15
CA VAL A 109 15.66 -14.44 10.07
C VAL A 109 15.35 -15.15 11.39
N THR A 110 16.33 -15.88 11.95
CA THR A 110 16.18 -16.58 13.25
C THR A 110 15.89 -15.58 14.37
N ARG A 111 16.62 -14.47 14.44
CA ARG A 111 16.38 -13.39 15.40
C ARG A 111 14.98 -12.81 15.23
N GLY A 112 14.59 -12.50 14.02
CA GLY A 112 13.28 -11.93 13.68
C GLY A 112 12.13 -12.84 14.03
N ALA A 113 12.28 -14.16 13.85
CA ALA A 113 11.26 -15.15 14.20
C ALA A 113 10.92 -15.12 15.71
N VAL A 114 11.91 -14.88 16.58
CA VAL A 114 11.68 -14.74 18.03
C VAL A 114 10.82 -13.51 18.33
N TRP A 115 11.15 -12.37 17.74
CA TRP A 115 10.42 -11.13 17.97
C TRP A 115 9.06 -11.14 17.29
N TYR A 116 8.95 -11.72 16.10
CA TYR A 116 7.67 -11.95 15.43
C TYR A 116 6.66 -12.62 16.37
N LYS A 117 7.03 -13.76 16.97
CA LYS A 117 6.16 -14.51 17.89
C LYS A 117 5.76 -13.68 19.11
N LYS A 118 6.67 -12.87 19.63
CA LYS A 118 6.47 -12.12 20.89
C LYS A 118 5.68 -10.82 20.69
N ARG A 119 5.77 -10.18 19.54
CA ARG A 119 5.34 -8.79 19.36
C ARG A 119 4.49 -8.53 18.12
N CYS A 120 4.57 -9.36 17.09
CA CYS A 120 3.98 -9.06 15.78
C CYS A 120 2.83 -10.00 15.40
N ALA A 121 2.88 -11.26 15.85
CA ALA A 121 1.97 -12.33 15.40
C ALA A 121 0.50 -12.10 15.75
N ASP A 122 0.18 -11.30 16.77
CA ASP A 122 -1.22 -11.01 17.14
C ASP A 122 -1.94 -10.15 16.09
N CYS A 123 -1.24 -9.21 15.45
CA CYS A 123 -1.79 -8.35 14.41
C CYS A 123 -1.43 -8.82 12.99
N HIS A 124 -0.30 -9.50 12.83
CA HIS A 124 0.21 -10.05 11.56
C HIS A 124 0.32 -11.58 11.63
N PRO A 125 -0.80 -12.33 11.78
CA PRO A 125 -0.77 -13.77 11.94
C PRO A 125 -0.23 -14.49 10.70
N ASP A 126 -0.06 -15.81 10.80
CA ASP A 126 0.45 -16.66 9.75
C ASP A 126 1.72 -16.11 9.06
N SER A 127 2.70 -15.69 9.87
CA SER A 127 3.95 -15.10 9.37
C SER A 127 3.76 -13.85 8.52
N GLY A 128 2.69 -13.11 8.76
CA GLY A 128 2.33 -11.89 8.04
C GLY A 128 1.55 -12.10 6.74
N ARG A 129 1.03 -13.30 6.49
CA ARG A 129 0.13 -13.59 5.37
C ARG A 129 -1.31 -13.20 5.65
N GLU A 130 -1.67 -13.14 6.88
CA GLU A 130 -3.00 -12.77 7.34
C GLU A 130 -2.96 -11.46 8.13
N SER A 131 -4.12 -10.86 8.28
CA SER A 131 -4.32 -9.59 8.97
C SER A 131 -5.31 -9.76 10.12
N LYS A 132 -5.04 -9.09 11.22
CA LYS A 132 -6.03 -8.73 12.23
C LYS A 132 -5.97 -7.23 12.47
N ARG A 133 -7.12 -6.64 12.78
CA ARG A 133 -7.20 -5.20 13.13
C ARG A 133 -6.66 -4.30 12.02
N ASP A 134 -6.97 -4.63 10.78
CA ASP A 134 -6.59 -3.89 9.57
C ASP A 134 -5.06 -3.70 9.40
N ALA A 135 -4.27 -4.56 10.06
CA ALA A 135 -2.84 -4.55 9.92
C ALA A 135 -2.41 -5.04 8.51
N PRO A 136 -1.41 -4.41 7.88
CA PRO A 136 -0.99 -4.80 6.53
C PRO A 136 -0.43 -6.22 6.48
N LEU A 137 -0.56 -6.86 5.32
CA LEU A 137 0.13 -8.11 5.02
C LEU A 137 1.63 -7.84 4.84
N MET A 138 2.45 -8.60 5.57
CA MET A 138 3.89 -8.36 5.65
C MET A 138 4.73 -9.39 4.91
N ALA A 139 4.19 -10.61 4.68
CA ALA A 139 4.93 -11.71 4.07
C ALA A 139 5.48 -11.35 2.69
N ALA A 140 6.74 -11.69 2.44
CA ALA A 140 7.47 -11.43 1.21
C ALA A 140 7.52 -9.95 0.77
N GLN A 141 7.31 -8.99 1.68
CA GLN A 141 7.48 -7.58 1.35
C GLN A 141 8.97 -7.26 1.14
N ASN A 142 9.29 -6.28 0.30
CA ASN A 142 10.67 -5.89 -0.01
C ASN A 142 11.47 -5.58 1.27
N LEU A 143 12.58 -6.28 1.45
CA LEU A 143 13.44 -6.19 2.63
C LEU A 143 13.93 -4.76 2.88
N GLU A 144 14.50 -4.11 1.88
CA GLU A 144 15.05 -2.76 2.05
C GLU A 144 13.94 -1.72 2.31
N TYR A 145 12.77 -1.89 1.69
CA TYR A 145 11.62 -1.08 2.04
C TYR A 145 11.22 -1.25 3.51
N MET A 146 11.11 -2.48 4.01
CA MET A 146 10.76 -2.73 5.42
C MET A 146 11.80 -2.15 6.38
N LYS A 147 13.09 -2.30 6.07
CA LYS A 147 14.18 -1.71 6.87
C LYS A 147 14.09 -0.17 6.91
N GLU A 148 13.78 0.47 5.80
CA GLU A 148 13.57 1.91 5.76
C GLU A 148 12.32 2.33 6.57
N GLN A 149 11.23 1.58 6.47
CA GLN A 149 10.01 1.90 7.21
C GLN A 149 10.19 1.71 8.73
N THR A 150 10.86 0.65 9.17
CA THR A 150 11.16 0.48 10.60
C THR A 150 12.02 1.62 11.16
N ARG A 151 13.04 2.05 10.40
CA ARG A 151 13.84 3.24 10.76
C ARG A 151 13.02 4.53 10.79
N ALA A 152 12.09 4.69 9.84
CA ALA A 152 11.21 5.85 9.79
C ALA A 152 10.26 5.91 11.00
N PHE A 153 9.74 4.78 11.43
CA PHE A 153 8.93 4.68 12.66
C PHE A 153 9.76 5.07 13.90
N VAL A 154 10.91 4.44 14.09
CA VAL A 154 11.78 4.69 15.26
C VAL A 154 12.26 6.14 15.33
N SER A 155 12.56 6.75 14.18
CA SER A 155 12.98 8.17 14.11
C SER A 155 11.82 9.18 14.17
N GLY A 156 10.56 8.72 14.25
CA GLY A 156 9.39 9.58 14.25
C GLY A 156 9.03 10.22 12.90
N LYS A 157 9.76 9.89 11.83
CA LYS A 157 9.47 10.37 10.46
C LYS A 157 8.19 9.74 9.92
N ARG A 158 7.84 8.52 10.36
CA ARG A 158 6.57 7.88 10.11
C ARG A 158 5.84 7.69 11.44
N LYS A 159 4.59 8.10 11.51
CA LYS A 159 3.78 7.91 12.72
C LYS A 159 3.33 6.46 12.82
N PHE A 160 3.39 5.91 14.01
CA PHE A 160 2.76 4.64 14.31
C PHE A 160 1.24 4.73 14.15
N VAL A 161 0.66 3.64 13.73
CA VAL A 161 -0.76 3.46 13.67
C VAL A 161 -1.15 2.46 14.74
N PHE A 162 -2.08 2.84 15.59
CA PHE A 162 -2.64 1.95 16.59
C PHE A 162 -1.60 1.39 17.60
N LEU A 163 -1.70 0.09 17.93
CA LEU A 163 -0.87 -0.61 18.92
C LEU A 163 0.55 -0.94 18.43
N MET A 164 0.91 -0.58 17.21
CA MET A 164 2.22 -0.89 16.64
C MET A 164 3.37 -0.21 17.42
N ASP A 165 3.11 0.94 18.04
CA ASP A 165 4.07 1.62 18.92
C ASP A 165 4.52 0.70 20.07
N ASP A 166 3.59 0.06 20.75
CA ASP A 166 3.91 -0.88 21.85
C ASP A 166 4.73 -2.08 21.38
N ALA A 167 4.49 -2.57 20.15
CA ALA A 167 5.24 -3.68 19.60
C ALA A 167 6.73 -3.33 19.37
N PHE A 168 7.05 -2.06 19.12
CA PHE A 168 8.42 -1.59 18.88
C PHE A 168 9.18 -1.27 20.19
N LYS A 169 8.50 -1.08 21.31
CA LYS A 169 9.14 -0.70 22.58
C LYS A 169 10.20 -1.70 23.02
N GLY A 170 11.41 -1.20 23.23
CA GLY A 170 12.53 -1.99 23.73
C GLY A 170 13.22 -2.87 22.69
N LEU A 171 12.80 -2.83 21.41
CA LEU A 171 13.52 -3.50 20.35
C LEU A 171 14.74 -2.67 19.92
N SER A 172 15.89 -3.33 19.81
CA SER A 172 17.10 -2.73 19.23
C SER A 172 16.98 -2.61 17.70
N ALA A 173 17.84 -1.81 17.08
CA ALA A 173 17.94 -1.72 15.63
C ALA A 173 18.21 -3.10 14.98
N ALA A 174 19.01 -3.96 15.64
CA ALA A 174 19.29 -5.31 15.17
C ALA A 174 18.05 -6.23 15.26
N ASP A 175 17.20 -6.04 16.28
CA ASP A 175 15.95 -6.81 16.40
C ASP A 175 14.95 -6.42 15.31
N LEU A 176 14.84 -5.13 15.02
CA LEU A 176 13.99 -4.62 13.95
C LEU A 176 14.49 -5.05 12.56
N ASP A 177 15.81 -5.05 12.35
CA ASP A 177 16.42 -5.59 11.13
C ASP A 177 16.09 -7.08 10.98
N GLY A 178 16.22 -7.86 12.06
CA GLY A 178 15.80 -9.25 12.11
C GLY A 178 14.33 -9.46 11.73
N VAL A 179 13.42 -8.65 12.27
CA VAL A 179 11.99 -8.71 11.93
C VAL A 179 11.75 -8.43 10.45
N ALA A 180 12.46 -7.46 9.85
CA ALA A 180 12.39 -7.20 8.41
C ALA A 180 12.87 -8.42 7.60
N HIS A 181 14.01 -9.01 7.96
CA HIS A 181 14.50 -10.24 7.33
C HIS A 181 13.53 -11.40 7.46
N TYR A 182 12.90 -11.56 8.63
CA TYR A 182 11.91 -12.61 8.86
C TYR A 182 10.72 -12.49 7.89
N PHE A 183 10.09 -11.33 7.80
CA PHE A 183 8.96 -11.15 6.90
C PHE A 183 9.36 -11.27 5.42
N ALA A 184 10.53 -10.74 5.04
CA ALA A 184 11.03 -10.84 3.67
C ALA A 184 11.34 -12.28 3.24
N SER A 185 11.69 -13.16 4.19
CA SER A 185 11.96 -14.58 3.94
C SER A 185 10.72 -15.43 3.77
N GLN A 186 9.52 -14.89 4.04
CA GLN A 186 8.29 -15.63 3.94
C GLN A 186 7.79 -15.70 2.50
N GLU A 187 6.99 -16.71 2.17
CA GLU A 187 6.19 -16.71 0.95
C GLU A 187 4.89 -15.93 1.19
N GLN A 188 4.43 -15.17 0.20
CA GLN A 188 3.18 -14.39 0.32
C GLN A 188 1.95 -15.30 0.38
N PHE A 189 1.93 -16.35 -0.45
CA PHE A 189 0.84 -17.33 -0.50
C PHE A 189 1.37 -18.69 -0.08
N LYS A 190 0.59 -19.45 0.69
CA LYS A 190 0.87 -20.88 0.91
C LYS A 190 0.56 -21.65 -0.37
N LYS A 191 1.43 -22.57 -0.71
CA LYS A 191 1.18 -23.58 -1.74
C LYS A 191 0.18 -24.59 -1.23
#